data_52df9f8e4bb9103cf0cbad02aa9d3380
#
_entry.id   52df9f8e4bb9103cf0cbad02aa9d3380
#
_cell.length_a   1.000
_cell.length_b   1.000
_cell.length_c   1.000
_cell.angle_alpha   90.00
_cell.angle_beta   90.00
_cell.angle_gamma   90.00
#
_symmetry.space_group_name_H-M   'P 1'
#
loop_
_entity.id
_entity.type
_entity.pdbx_description
1 polymer ?
#
loop_
_entity_poly.entity_id
_entity_poly.type
_entity_poly.pdbx_seq_one_letter_code
_entity_poly.pdbx_strand_id
1 'polypeptide(L)'
;GTPVYYASNIHAGKDFYLDSLKNNYNLTFSDDFASVMDEIEKEYKEKNKLTDASDASGSKTTTSADSLLVRNWQDILAVYVYQQSQQGKTEYTLDASCKDDLAEIFAELNPVVRDKQNITHVTYGNRKINYYIKKNKISKQDRKILKKYVETDCKLLCAVVTAANGFVRESVGDDVSEERVNVISAAYSLVGKVGYFWGGKSTAIGEDPSWGSTTQVSAVGSKSTGTLRAYGLDCSGFVTWAVINGYQDQSMQAAVGDGTSEQWEKANVVTEADAQPGDLV
;
A
#
# COMPACT_ATOMS: atom_id res chain seq x y z
N GLY A 1 11.56 -9.02 -21.13
CA GLY A 1 10.54 -9.16 -20.09
C GLY A 1 9.30 -9.82 -20.67
N THR A 2 8.67 -10.65 -19.90
CA THR A 2 7.41 -11.27 -20.29
C THR A 2 6.33 -10.73 -19.38
N PRO A 3 5.43 -9.87 -19.86
CA PRO A 3 4.33 -9.38 -19.05
C PRO A 3 3.32 -10.47 -18.77
N VAL A 4 2.80 -10.49 -17.56
CA VAL A 4 1.68 -11.34 -17.20
C VAL A 4 0.42 -10.52 -17.38
N TYR A 5 -0.30 -10.80 -18.45
CA TYR A 5 -1.63 -10.25 -18.69
C TYR A 5 -2.68 -11.29 -18.39
N TYR A 6 -3.58 -10.92 -17.55
CA TYR A 6 -4.82 -11.65 -17.40
C TYR A 6 -5.93 -10.66 -17.77
N ALA A 7 -6.37 -10.74 -19.03
CA ALA A 7 -7.62 -10.14 -19.42
C ALA A 7 -8.69 -10.84 -18.57
N SER A 8 -9.04 -10.23 -17.50
CA SER A 8 -9.93 -10.83 -16.54
C SER A 8 -11.37 -10.52 -16.87
N ASN A 9 -12.17 -11.56 -16.91
CA ASN A 9 -13.58 -11.43 -16.60
C ASN A 9 -13.82 -11.30 -15.08
N ILE A 10 -12.77 -10.95 -14.32
CA ILE A 10 -12.84 -10.87 -12.87
C ILE A 10 -13.18 -9.43 -12.53
N HIS A 11 -14.39 -9.24 -12.13
CA HIS A 11 -14.95 -7.98 -11.66
C HIS A 11 -14.61 -7.75 -10.18
N ALA A 12 -13.35 -7.84 -9.81
CA ALA A 12 -12.88 -7.27 -8.56
C ALA A 12 -12.62 -5.78 -8.79
N GLY A 13 -13.64 -5.08 -9.24
CA GLY A 13 -13.60 -3.65 -9.42
C GLY A 13 -13.59 -2.93 -8.08
N LYS A 14 -13.39 -1.62 -8.12
CA LYS A 14 -13.44 -0.72 -6.97
C LYS A 14 -14.66 -0.98 -6.07
N ASP A 15 -15.81 -1.30 -6.64
CA ASP A 15 -17.05 -1.59 -5.92
C ASP A 15 -16.92 -2.77 -4.96
N PHE A 16 -16.21 -3.83 -5.34
CA PHE A 16 -15.95 -4.98 -4.47
C PHE A 16 -15.21 -4.56 -3.20
N TYR A 17 -14.18 -3.73 -3.33
CA TYR A 17 -13.40 -3.25 -2.19
C TYR A 17 -14.22 -2.30 -1.32
N LEU A 18 -15.00 -1.41 -1.93
CA LEU A 18 -15.87 -0.49 -1.22
C LEU A 18 -16.94 -1.23 -0.43
N ASP A 19 -17.55 -2.27 -1.02
CA ASP A 19 -18.53 -3.12 -0.35
C ASP A 19 -17.90 -3.89 0.83
N SER A 20 -16.71 -4.42 0.66
CA SER A 20 -15.97 -5.11 1.73
C SER A 20 -15.64 -4.16 2.89
N LEU A 21 -15.18 -2.95 2.62
CA LEU A 21 -14.91 -1.94 3.64
C LEU A 21 -16.18 -1.54 4.38
N LYS A 22 -17.28 -1.34 3.67
CA LYS A 22 -18.58 -1.02 4.26
C LYS A 22 -19.10 -2.15 5.16
N ASN A 23 -19.12 -3.38 4.66
CA ASN A 23 -19.73 -4.51 5.34
C ASN A 23 -18.91 -5.01 6.53
N ASN A 24 -17.57 -4.98 6.44
CA ASN A 24 -16.69 -5.54 7.46
C ASN A 24 -16.14 -4.48 8.43
N TYR A 25 -16.04 -3.22 7.98
CA TYR A 25 -15.38 -2.16 8.75
C TYR A 25 -16.25 -0.93 8.98
N ASN A 26 -17.49 -0.92 8.49
CA ASN A 26 -18.40 0.23 8.56
C ASN A 26 -17.78 1.52 7.95
N LEU A 27 -16.92 1.36 6.96
CA LEU A 27 -16.26 2.44 6.23
C LEU A 27 -16.95 2.66 4.89
N THR A 28 -17.32 3.89 4.60
CA THR A 28 -17.85 4.33 3.30
C THR A 28 -16.98 5.46 2.77
N PHE A 29 -16.55 5.33 1.52
CA PHE A 29 -15.74 6.34 0.83
C PHE A 29 -16.60 7.00 -0.24
N SER A 30 -16.51 8.34 -0.34
CA SER A 30 -17.05 9.06 -1.49
C SER A 30 -16.21 8.79 -2.74
N ASP A 31 -16.78 8.96 -3.92
CA ASP A 31 -16.08 8.73 -5.19
C ASP A 31 -14.89 9.66 -5.40
N ASP A 32 -14.92 10.83 -4.78
CA ASP A 32 -13.88 11.85 -4.85
C ASP A 32 -12.88 11.82 -3.68
N PHE A 33 -12.95 10.81 -2.81
CA PHE A 33 -12.12 10.78 -1.60
C PHE A 33 -10.61 10.73 -1.90
N ALA A 34 -10.20 10.09 -2.98
CA ALA A 34 -8.81 10.11 -3.42
C ALA A 34 -8.32 11.54 -3.69
N SER A 35 -9.15 12.38 -4.30
CA SER A 35 -8.83 13.80 -4.52
C SER A 35 -8.69 14.58 -3.21
N VAL A 36 -9.49 14.25 -2.19
CA VAL A 36 -9.35 14.85 -0.84
C VAL A 36 -7.98 14.53 -0.25
N MET A 37 -7.52 13.31 -0.38
CA MET A 37 -6.20 12.89 0.11
C MET A 37 -5.07 13.59 -0.64
N ASP A 38 -5.16 13.68 -1.96
CA ASP A 38 -4.20 14.38 -2.81
C ASP A 38 -4.11 15.87 -2.44
N GLU A 39 -5.25 16.52 -2.20
CA GLU A 39 -5.29 17.90 -1.73
C GLU A 39 -4.59 18.07 -0.37
N ILE A 40 -4.83 17.16 0.58
CA ILE A 40 -4.16 17.19 1.88
C ILE A 40 -2.64 17.11 1.72
N GLU A 41 -2.15 16.19 0.90
CA GLU A 41 -0.72 16.04 0.62
C GLU A 41 -0.16 17.29 -0.05
N LYS A 42 -0.84 17.82 -1.06
CA LYS A 42 -0.44 19.02 -1.79
C LYS A 42 -0.35 20.23 -0.87
N GLU A 43 -1.40 20.51 -0.11
CA GLU A 43 -1.44 21.65 0.82
C GLU A 43 -0.37 21.52 1.91
N TYR A 44 -0.10 20.30 2.38
CA TYR A 44 0.95 20.05 3.36
C TYR A 44 2.35 20.33 2.78
N LYS A 45 2.61 19.91 1.52
CA LYS A 45 3.86 20.23 0.80
C LYS A 45 4.02 21.75 0.65
N GLU A 46 3.00 22.42 0.17
CA GLU A 46 3.02 23.88 -0.02
C GLU A 46 3.27 24.64 1.29
N LYS A 47 2.55 24.29 2.35
CA LYS A 47 2.70 24.87 3.69
C LYS A 47 4.11 24.71 4.24
N ASN A 48 4.75 23.58 3.98
CA ASN A 48 6.11 23.29 4.46
C ASN A 48 7.20 23.69 3.45
N LYS A 49 6.82 24.33 2.33
CA LYS A 49 7.74 24.74 1.26
C LYS A 49 8.59 23.57 0.71
N LEU A 50 7.95 22.43 0.55
CA LEU A 50 8.55 21.23 -0.04
C LEU A 50 8.30 21.30 -1.54
N THR A 51 9.25 21.84 -2.30
CA THR A 51 9.18 21.87 -3.78
C THR A 51 9.73 20.58 -4.35
N ASP A 52 9.05 20.04 -5.36
CA ASP A 52 9.60 18.97 -6.17
C ASP A 52 10.83 19.47 -6.91
N ALA A 53 11.83 18.62 -7.08
CA ALA A 53 13.13 18.94 -7.70
C ALA A 53 13.06 19.37 -9.17
N SER A 54 11.86 19.46 -9.75
CA SER A 54 11.61 19.86 -11.13
C SER A 54 11.48 21.37 -11.34
N ASP A 55 11.39 22.18 -10.29
CA ASP A 55 11.34 23.63 -10.47
C ASP A 55 12.72 24.23 -10.68
N ALA A 56 12.99 24.45 -11.93
CA ALA A 56 14.19 24.91 -12.57
C ALA A 56 14.67 26.30 -12.13
N SER A 57 15.14 26.45 -10.93
CA SER A 57 15.95 27.63 -10.54
C SER A 57 17.35 27.27 -10.04
N GLY A 58 17.99 26.29 -10.64
CA GLY A 58 19.44 26.04 -10.49
C GLY A 58 19.93 25.64 -9.10
N SER A 59 19.07 25.54 -8.12
CA SER A 59 19.38 25.01 -6.80
C SER A 59 18.96 23.55 -6.73
N LYS A 60 19.92 22.63 -6.71
CA LYS A 60 19.71 21.19 -6.59
C LYS A 60 19.17 20.83 -5.20
N THR A 61 17.90 21.05 -4.95
CA THR A 61 17.20 20.38 -3.87
C THR A 61 16.74 19.02 -4.40
N THR A 62 17.57 18.03 -4.32
CA THR A 62 17.22 16.65 -4.69
C THR A 62 16.41 16.02 -3.57
N THR A 63 15.14 16.39 -3.45
CA THR A 63 14.15 15.49 -2.90
C THR A 63 13.83 14.48 -3.98
N SER A 64 14.27 13.24 -3.84
CA SER A 64 13.75 12.19 -4.71
C SER A 64 12.24 12.07 -4.46
N ALA A 65 11.45 11.79 -5.48
CA ALA A 65 10.01 11.57 -5.34
C ALA A 65 9.69 10.55 -4.22
N ASP A 66 10.56 9.56 -4.01
CA ASP A 66 10.47 8.56 -2.95
C ASP A 66 10.58 9.12 -1.53
N SER A 67 11.25 10.26 -1.32
CA SER A 67 11.45 10.81 0.02
C SER A 67 10.19 11.45 0.62
N LEU A 68 9.26 11.87 -0.22
CA LEU A 68 7.97 12.44 0.18
C LEU A 68 6.80 11.45 0.02
N LEU A 69 7.08 10.16 -0.09
CA LEU A 69 6.05 9.14 -0.19
C LEU A 69 5.32 8.96 1.15
N VAL A 70 3.99 9.03 1.10
CA VAL A 70 3.12 8.75 2.25
C VAL A 70 2.82 7.26 2.31
N ARG A 71 3.25 6.60 3.39
CA ARG A 71 3.11 5.14 3.59
C ARG A 71 2.23 4.78 4.77
N ASN A 72 1.52 5.73 5.34
CA ASN A 72 0.78 5.56 6.59
C ASN A 72 -0.67 6.06 6.53
N TRP A 73 -1.27 6.14 5.34
CA TRP A 73 -2.66 6.55 5.22
C TRP A 73 -3.61 5.66 6.03
N GLN A 74 -3.34 4.35 6.10
CA GLN A 74 -4.14 3.43 6.90
C GLN A 74 -4.10 3.78 8.39
N ASP A 75 -2.93 4.20 8.86
CA ASP A 75 -2.76 4.66 10.24
C ASP A 75 -3.51 5.98 10.48
N ILE A 76 -3.48 6.89 9.51
CA ILE A 76 -4.23 8.16 9.55
C ILE A 76 -5.73 7.90 9.61
N LEU A 77 -6.23 7.02 8.73
CA LEU A 77 -7.64 6.63 8.71
C LEU A 77 -8.06 5.93 10.01
N ALA A 78 -7.22 5.07 10.56
CA ALA A 78 -7.48 4.41 11.84
C ALA A 78 -7.60 5.41 12.99
N VAL A 79 -6.75 6.43 13.02
CA VAL A 79 -6.82 7.50 14.03
C VAL A 79 -8.11 8.31 13.85
N TYR A 80 -8.47 8.65 12.62
CA TYR A 80 -9.73 9.35 12.31
C TYR A 80 -10.94 8.57 12.80
N VAL A 81 -11.03 7.28 12.45
CA VAL A 81 -12.11 6.41 12.91
C VAL A 81 -12.17 6.33 14.44
N TYR A 82 -11.02 6.21 15.08
CA TYR A 82 -10.95 6.25 16.55
C TYR A 82 -11.52 7.55 17.11
N GLN A 83 -11.14 8.70 16.58
CA GLN A 83 -11.66 10.00 17.03
C GLN A 83 -13.18 10.08 16.84
N GLN A 84 -13.69 9.62 15.71
CA GLN A 84 -15.14 9.60 15.43
C GLN A 84 -15.87 8.64 16.39
N SER A 85 -15.28 7.49 16.71
CA SER A 85 -15.87 6.53 17.65
C SER A 85 -15.98 7.11 19.07
N GLN A 86 -15.04 7.96 19.49
CA GLN A 86 -15.08 8.66 20.77
C GLN A 86 -16.22 9.69 20.82
N GLN A 87 -16.74 10.11 19.68
CA GLN A 87 -17.94 10.94 19.54
C GLN A 87 -19.24 10.12 19.47
N GLY A 88 -19.15 8.79 19.65
CA GLY A 88 -20.30 7.88 19.64
C GLY A 88 -20.73 7.40 18.25
N LYS A 89 -19.95 7.70 17.20
CA LYS A 89 -20.24 7.19 15.86
C LYS A 89 -19.87 5.71 15.72
N THR A 90 -20.68 4.96 14.99
CA THR A 90 -20.49 3.52 14.69
C THR A 90 -20.32 3.24 13.21
N GLU A 91 -20.65 4.18 12.36
CA GLU A 91 -20.42 4.16 10.91
C GLU A 91 -19.58 5.37 10.54
N TYR A 92 -18.70 5.21 9.58
CA TYR A 92 -17.69 6.21 9.25
C TYR A 92 -17.72 6.48 7.76
N THR A 93 -18.06 7.73 7.42
CA THR A 93 -18.04 8.20 6.03
C THR A 93 -16.83 9.08 5.81
N LEU A 94 -16.05 8.73 4.80
CA LEU A 94 -14.86 9.45 4.37
C LEU A 94 -15.17 10.20 3.08
N ASP A 95 -15.32 11.49 3.19
CA ASP A 95 -15.66 12.42 2.11
C ASP A 95 -14.94 13.77 2.32
N ALA A 96 -15.26 14.76 1.51
CA ALA A 96 -14.68 16.09 1.61
C ALA A 96 -14.88 16.77 2.97
N SER A 97 -15.94 16.40 3.73
CA SER A 97 -16.20 17.00 5.04
C SER A 97 -15.18 16.61 6.11
N CYS A 98 -14.44 15.53 5.93
CA CYS A 98 -13.43 15.08 6.88
C CYS A 98 -12.01 15.60 6.57
N LYS A 99 -11.85 16.46 5.54
CA LYS A 99 -10.54 16.95 5.08
C LYS A 99 -9.73 17.61 6.18
N ASP A 100 -10.32 18.51 6.94
CA ASP A 100 -9.59 19.28 7.97
C ASP A 100 -9.11 18.36 9.10
N ASP A 101 -9.95 17.47 9.58
CA ASP A 101 -9.59 16.49 10.61
C ASP A 101 -8.48 15.56 10.13
N LEU A 102 -8.58 15.08 8.88
CA LEU A 102 -7.55 14.24 8.28
C LEU A 102 -6.23 15.00 8.07
N ALA A 103 -6.27 16.27 7.69
CA ALA A 103 -5.09 17.09 7.50
C ALA A 103 -4.33 17.29 8.82
N GLU A 104 -5.03 17.45 9.95
CA GLU A 104 -4.41 17.53 11.28
C GLU A 104 -3.72 16.21 11.65
N ILE A 105 -4.41 15.08 11.46
CA ILE A 105 -3.84 13.76 11.74
C ILE A 105 -2.65 13.48 10.81
N PHE A 106 -2.78 13.84 9.53
CA PHE A 106 -1.69 13.72 8.55
C PHE A 106 -0.44 14.46 9.01
N ALA A 107 -0.58 15.72 9.42
CA ALA A 107 0.54 16.53 9.89
C ALA A 107 1.18 15.96 11.17
N GLU A 108 0.38 15.42 12.08
CA GLU A 108 0.89 14.80 13.31
C GLU A 108 1.70 13.53 13.01
N LEU A 109 1.23 12.68 12.09
CA LEU A 109 1.88 11.41 11.76
C LEU A 109 2.97 11.55 10.70
N ASN A 110 3.00 12.64 9.95
CA ASN A 110 3.98 12.92 8.90
C ASN A 110 4.76 14.23 9.13
N PRO A 111 5.41 14.39 10.31
CA PRO A 111 6.30 15.54 10.47
C PRO A 111 7.39 15.50 9.40
N VAL A 112 7.78 16.67 8.93
CA VAL A 112 8.89 16.83 8.00
C VAL A 112 10.20 16.51 8.72
N VAL A 113 10.92 15.51 8.23
CA VAL A 113 12.22 15.09 8.75
C VAL A 113 13.29 15.49 7.75
N ARG A 114 14.26 16.28 8.19
CA ARG A 114 15.43 16.65 7.37
C ARG A 114 16.63 15.83 7.78
N ASP A 115 17.38 15.35 6.78
CA ASP A 115 18.63 14.66 7.01
C ASP A 115 19.65 15.62 7.64
N LYS A 116 20.32 15.16 8.70
CA LYS A 116 21.36 15.95 9.39
C LYS A 116 22.61 16.18 8.54
N GLN A 117 22.91 15.25 7.64
CA GLN A 117 24.08 15.31 6.76
C GLN A 117 23.77 16.01 5.43
N ASN A 118 22.51 15.94 5.00
CA ASN A 118 22.03 16.57 3.77
C ASN A 118 20.69 17.23 4.02
N ILE A 119 20.71 18.50 4.41
CA ILE A 119 19.51 19.27 4.76
C ILE A 119 18.53 19.47 3.60
N THR A 120 18.96 19.20 2.37
CA THR A 120 18.08 19.22 1.19
C THR A 120 17.32 17.91 1.02
N HIS A 121 17.75 16.85 1.70
CA HIS A 121 17.03 15.58 1.72
C HIS A 121 15.95 15.61 2.81
N VAL A 122 14.71 15.55 2.37
CA VAL A 122 13.53 15.66 3.22
C VAL A 122 12.67 14.41 3.07
N THR A 123 12.19 13.89 4.20
CA THR A 123 11.26 12.75 4.24
C THR A 123 10.08 13.06 5.14
N TYR A 124 8.97 12.34 4.95
CA TYR A 124 7.89 12.30 5.93
C TYR A 124 8.19 11.30 7.04
N GLY A 125 7.70 11.59 8.24
CA GLY A 125 7.89 10.73 9.40
C GLY A 125 7.23 9.36 9.29
N ASN A 126 6.15 9.23 8.50
CA ASN A 126 5.40 7.99 8.29
C ASN A 126 5.14 7.23 9.61
N ARG A 127 4.73 7.95 10.66
CA ARG A 127 4.47 7.40 11.99
C ARG A 127 3.25 6.51 11.96
N LYS A 128 3.32 5.42 12.73
CA LYS A 128 2.25 4.42 12.85
C LYS A 128 1.34 4.70 14.04
N ILE A 129 0.23 3.98 14.12
CA ILE A 129 -0.71 4.10 15.26
C ILE A 129 -0.02 3.93 16.62
N ASN A 130 1.05 3.14 16.71
CA ASN A 130 1.79 2.97 17.98
C ASN A 130 2.35 4.29 18.51
N TYR A 131 2.77 5.20 17.63
CA TYR A 131 3.17 6.54 18.03
C TYR A 131 1.98 7.31 18.63
N TYR A 132 0.84 7.31 17.94
CA TYR A 132 -0.39 7.97 18.39
C TYR A 132 -0.88 7.41 19.73
N ILE A 133 -0.93 6.10 19.86
CA ILE A 133 -1.29 5.38 21.10
C ILE A 133 -0.42 5.84 22.28
N LYS A 134 0.90 5.89 22.08
CA LYS A 134 1.84 6.28 23.12
C LYS A 134 1.71 7.76 23.49
N LYS A 135 1.66 8.64 22.47
CA LYS A 135 1.56 10.09 22.67
C LYS A 135 0.28 10.47 23.41
N ASN A 136 -0.85 9.90 23.01
CA ASN A 136 -2.16 10.23 23.57
C ASN A 136 -2.58 9.34 24.73
N LYS A 137 -1.70 8.45 25.21
CA LYS A 137 -1.94 7.54 26.35
C LYS A 137 -3.23 6.73 26.20
N ILE A 138 -3.51 6.27 24.98
CA ILE A 138 -4.73 5.53 24.66
C ILE A 138 -4.88 4.29 25.53
N SER A 139 -6.06 4.08 26.12
CA SER A 139 -6.36 2.96 26.97
C SER A 139 -6.20 1.61 26.26
N LYS A 140 -5.91 0.56 27.00
CA LYS A 140 -5.75 -0.78 26.42
C LYS A 140 -7.03 -1.27 25.72
N GLN A 141 -8.19 -0.85 26.19
CA GLN A 141 -9.47 -1.19 25.59
C GLN A 141 -9.68 -0.46 24.26
N ASP A 142 -9.38 0.86 24.24
CA ASP A 142 -9.62 1.70 23.08
C ASP A 142 -8.65 1.39 21.91
N ARG A 143 -7.45 0.85 22.21
CA ARG A 143 -6.49 0.38 21.20
C ARG A 143 -7.09 -0.64 20.22
N LYS A 144 -8.15 -1.35 20.63
CA LYS A 144 -8.80 -2.33 19.76
C LYS A 144 -9.36 -1.70 18.49
N ILE A 145 -9.92 -0.48 18.60
CA ILE A 145 -10.45 0.24 17.43
C ILE A 145 -9.31 0.59 16.48
N LEU A 146 -8.26 1.25 16.97
CA LEU A 146 -7.09 1.59 16.14
C LEU A 146 -6.50 0.36 15.46
N LYS A 147 -6.34 -0.74 16.20
CA LYS A 147 -5.77 -1.98 15.67
C LYS A 147 -6.64 -2.60 14.58
N LYS A 148 -7.97 -2.60 14.75
CA LYS A 148 -8.89 -3.14 13.76
C LYS A 148 -8.69 -2.48 12.39
N TYR A 149 -8.49 -1.15 12.35
CA TYR A 149 -8.37 -0.40 11.10
C TYR A 149 -6.95 -0.37 10.50
N VAL A 150 -5.97 -0.94 11.20
CA VAL A 150 -4.64 -1.24 10.64
C VAL A 150 -4.36 -2.73 10.56
N GLU A 151 -5.35 -3.57 10.90
CA GLU A 151 -5.31 -4.99 10.62
C GLU A 151 -5.21 -5.22 9.12
N THR A 152 -4.68 -6.34 8.79
CA THR A 152 -4.21 -6.73 7.47
C THR A 152 -5.23 -6.48 6.36
N ASP A 153 -6.43 -7.00 6.50
CA ASP A 153 -7.46 -6.91 5.45
C ASP A 153 -7.93 -5.48 5.24
N CYS A 154 -8.24 -4.74 6.32
CA CYS A 154 -8.64 -3.35 6.21
C CYS A 154 -7.54 -2.48 5.61
N LYS A 155 -6.29 -2.68 6.03
CA LYS A 155 -5.13 -1.97 5.50
C LYS A 155 -4.95 -2.20 4.02
N LEU A 156 -5.05 -3.45 3.56
CA LEU A 156 -4.91 -3.79 2.16
C LEU A 156 -6.04 -3.17 1.33
N LEU A 157 -7.29 -3.35 1.79
CA LEU A 157 -8.47 -2.79 1.13
C LEU A 157 -8.38 -1.25 1.05
N CYS A 158 -7.99 -0.59 2.14
CA CYS A 158 -7.77 0.85 2.14
C CYS A 158 -6.66 1.26 1.16
N ALA A 159 -5.56 0.51 1.08
CA ALA A 159 -4.46 0.81 0.16
C ALA A 159 -4.90 0.75 -1.31
N VAL A 160 -5.82 -0.16 -1.64
CA VAL A 160 -6.34 -0.31 -3.01
C VAL A 160 -7.30 0.83 -3.40
N VAL A 161 -8.14 1.30 -2.46
CA VAL A 161 -9.20 2.29 -2.78
C VAL A 161 -8.85 3.73 -2.40
N THR A 162 -7.71 3.95 -1.76
CA THR A 162 -7.30 5.27 -1.23
C THR A 162 -5.99 5.76 -1.85
N ALA A 163 -5.15 6.46 -1.08
CA ALA A 163 -3.95 7.13 -1.55
C ALA A 163 -2.92 6.22 -2.25
N ALA A 164 -2.78 4.95 -1.83
CA ALA A 164 -1.87 4.05 -2.53
C ALA A 164 -2.33 3.82 -3.96
N ASN A 165 -3.63 3.66 -4.19
CA ASN A 165 -4.21 3.57 -5.52
C ASN A 165 -4.10 4.91 -6.26
N GLY A 166 -4.40 6.03 -5.61
CA GLY A 166 -4.22 7.37 -6.17
C GLY A 166 -2.78 7.64 -6.59
N PHE A 167 -1.82 7.35 -5.71
CA PHE A 167 -0.38 7.47 -6.01
C PHE A 167 0.03 6.59 -7.20
N VAL A 168 -0.41 5.34 -7.23
CA VAL A 168 -0.11 4.44 -8.35
C VAL A 168 -0.76 4.97 -9.62
N ARG A 169 -2.01 5.39 -9.57
CA ARG A 169 -2.73 5.97 -10.71
C ARG A 169 -2.01 7.20 -11.27
N GLU A 170 -1.61 8.13 -10.42
CA GLU A 170 -0.84 9.32 -10.81
C GLU A 170 0.49 8.95 -11.46
N SER A 171 1.17 7.92 -10.93
CA SER A 171 2.47 7.47 -11.43
C SER A 171 2.40 6.75 -12.78
N VAL A 172 1.31 6.01 -13.04
CA VAL A 172 1.17 5.18 -14.24
C VAL A 172 0.29 5.80 -15.32
N GLY A 173 -0.51 6.81 -14.97
CA GLY A 173 -1.41 7.51 -15.89
C GLY A 173 -2.81 6.87 -16.01
N ASP A 174 -3.72 7.62 -16.64
CA ASP A 174 -5.15 7.26 -16.75
C ASP A 174 -5.42 6.14 -17.74
N ASP A 175 -4.48 5.88 -18.65
CA ASP A 175 -4.61 4.85 -19.68
C ASP A 175 -4.40 3.42 -19.18
N VAL A 176 -3.94 3.26 -17.94
CA VAL A 176 -3.70 1.95 -17.32
C VAL A 176 -4.98 1.42 -16.69
N SER A 177 -5.30 0.15 -16.96
CA SER A 177 -6.53 -0.45 -16.44
C SER A 177 -6.57 -0.50 -14.91
N GLU A 178 -7.78 -0.51 -14.35
CA GLU A 178 -8.01 -0.56 -12.90
C GLU A 178 -7.40 -1.82 -12.27
N GLU A 179 -7.48 -2.96 -12.95
CA GLU A 179 -6.90 -4.22 -12.49
C GLU A 179 -5.39 -4.12 -12.33
N ARG A 180 -4.71 -3.47 -13.28
CA ARG A 180 -3.27 -3.24 -13.20
C ARG A 180 -2.91 -2.33 -12.04
N VAL A 181 -3.65 -1.24 -11.88
CA VAL A 181 -3.48 -0.32 -10.74
C VAL A 181 -3.66 -1.04 -9.43
N ASN A 182 -4.67 -1.92 -9.32
CA ASN A 182 -4.92 -2.69 -8.11
C ASN A 182 -3.80 -3.68 -7.80
N VAL A 183 -3.27 -4.38 -8.80
CA VAL A 183 -2.14 -5.30 -8.63
C VAL A 183 -0.88 -4.54 -8.20
N ILE A 184 -0.58 -3.41 -8.84
CA ILE A 184 0.56 -2.57 -8.48
C ILE A 184 0.38 -2.02 -7.05
N SER A 185 -0.82 -1.58 -6.70
CA SER A 185 -1.13 -1.07 -5.35
C SER A 185 -1.00 -2.15 -4.28
N ALA A 186 -1.44 -3.38 -4.57
CA ALA A 186 -1.23 -4.53 -3.69
C ALA A 186 0.27 -4.81 -3.50
N ALA A 187 1.04 -4.84 -4.58
CA ALA A 187 2.49 -4.99 -4.52
C ALA A 187 3.14 -3.88 -3.67
N TYR A 188 2.73 -2.64 -3.89
CA TYR A 188 3.24 -1.47 -3.15
C TYR A 188 2.94 -1.55 -1.65
N SER A 189 1.81 -2.15 -1.28
CA SER A 189 1.41 -2.30 0.13
C SER A 189 2.39 -3.14 0.96
N LEU A 190 3.20 -3.98 0.33
CA LEU A 190 4.21 -4.83 0.98
C LEU A 190 5.59 -4.21 1.11
N VAL A 191 5.84 -3.08 0.45
CA VAL A 191 7.16 -2.43 0.47
C VAL A 191 7.58 -2.12 1.91
N GLY A 192 8.73 -2.67 2.31
CA GLY A 192 9.28 -2.50 3.66
C GLY A 192 8.57 -3.30 4.77
N LYS A 193 7.65 -4.21 4.45
CA LYS A 193 6.90 -5.00 5.42
C LYS A 193 7.22 -6.48 5.38
N VAL A 194 7.47 -7.02 4.20
CA VAL A 194 7.76 -8.44 4.01
C VAL A 194 9.17 -8.59 3.47
N GLY A 195 9.95 -9.44 4.12
CA GLY A 195 11.31 -9.75 3.72
C GLY A 195 11.38 -10.81 2.62
N TYR A 196 12.53 -10.88 1.97
CA TYR A 196 12.79 -11.95 1.00
C TYR A 196 13.07 -13.28 1.70
N PHE A 197 12.37 -14.33 1.26
CA PHE A 197 12.57 -15.70 1.73
C PHE A 197 12.60 -16.64 0.52
N TRP A 198 13.71 -17.32 0.30
CA TRP A 198 13.87 -18.23 -0.84
C TRP A 198 12.88 -19.39 -0.77
N GLY A 199 12.04 -19.54 -1.80
CA GLY A 199 10.93 -20.48 -1.84
C GLY A 199 9.69 -20.03 -1.05
N GLY A 200 9.66 -18.78 -0.59
CA GLY A 200 8.53 -18.22 0.15
C GLY A 200 7.35 -17.92 -0.76
N LYS A 201 6.19 -18.42 -0.39
CA LYS A 201 4.92 -18.33 -1.11
C LYS A 201 3.79 -17.95 -0.16
N SER A 202 2.77 -17.31 -0.69
CA SER A 202 1.51 -17.09 0.02
C SER A 202 0.38 -16.91 -0.98
N THR A 203 -0.76 -17.51 -0.67
CA THR A 203 -2.02 -17.32 -1.38
C THR A 203 -3.05 -16.60 -0.50
N ALA A 204 -2.61 -16.05 0.62
CA ALA A 204 -3.49 -15.32 1.52
C ALA A 204 -4.03 -14.05 0.85
N ILE A 205 -5.31 -13.78 1.07
CA ILE A 205 -5.87 -12.44 0.88
C ILE A 205 -5.50 -11.64 2.13
N GLY A 206 -4.75 -10.56 1.94
CA GLY A 206 -4.14 -9.84 3.04
C GLY A 206 -2.77 -10.40 3.43
N GLU A 207 -2.26 -10.00 4.60
CA GLU A 207 -0.98 -10.47 5.12
C GLU A 207 -1.08 -11.94 5.54
N ASP A 208 -0.09 -12.71 5.20
CA ASP A 208 0.02 -14.07 5.70
C ASP A 208 0.52 -14.04 7.16
N PRO A 209 -0.20 -14.65 8.10
CA PRO A 209 0.18 -14.62 9.53
C PRO A 209 1.50 -15.35 9.81
N SER A 210 2.00 -16.14 8.87
CA SER A 210 3.30 -16.80 8.99
C SER A 210 4.49 -15.89 8.70
N TRP A 211 4.27 -14.74 8.05
CA TRP A 211 5.37 -13.81 7.75
C TRP A 211 6.05 -13.30 9.02
N GLY A 212 7.36 -13.22 8.96
CA GLY A 212 8.20 -12.85 10.09
C GLY A 212 8.49 -13.99 11.07
N SER A 213 7.81 -15.14 10.97
CA SER A 213 8.12 -16.31 11.79
C SER A 213 9.48 -16.90 11.42
N THR A 214 10.23 -17.38 12.42
CA THR A 214 11.52 -18.04 12.19
C THR A 214 11.29 -19.38 11.52
N THR A 215 11.70 -19.49 10.25
CA THR A 215 11.47 -20.66 9.40
C THR A 215 12.76 -21.09 8.74
N GLN A 216 12.97 -22.41 8.61
CA GLN A 216 14.11 -22.94 7.86
C GLN A 216 13.84 -22.87 6.35
N VAL A 217 14.80 -22.31 5.61
CA VAL A 217 14.76 -22.30 4.15
C VAL A 217 14.95 -23.73 3.64
N SER A 218 13.87 -24.36 3.18
CA SER A 218 13.89 -25.75 2.68
C SER A 218 14.11 -25.84 1.18
N ALA A 219 13.76 -24.80 0.42
CA ALA A 219 13.95 -24.78 -1.02
C ALA A 219 15.44 -24.86 -1.39
N VAL A 220 15.78 -25.72 -2.34
CA VAL A 220 17.14 -25.91 -2.82
C VAL A 220 17.57 -24.82 -3.81
N GLY A 221 18.88 -24.67 -4.03
CA GLY A 221 19.38 -23.77 -5.07
C GLY A 221 19.77 -22.36 -4.58
N SER A 222 19.74 -22.11 -3.27
CA SER A 222 20.22 -20.85 -2.68
C SER A 222 21.29 -21.08 -1.62
N LYS A 223 22.14 -20.07 -1.43
CA LYS A 223 23.09 -20.04 -0.31
C LYS A 223 22.39 -19.96 1.06
N SER A 224 21.11 -19.58 1.08
CA SER A 224 20.29 -19.53 2.30
C SER A 224 19.65 -20.87 2.64
N THR A 225 19.67 -21.88 1.73
CA THR A 225 19.10 -23.21 1.97
C THR A 225 19.67 -23.82 3.26
N GLY A 226 18.79 -24.29 4.13
CA GLY A 226 19.15 -24.87 5.44
C GLY A 226 19.31 -23.83 6.56
N THR A 227 19.32 -22.53 6.28
CA THR A 227 19.40 -21.48 7.31
C THR A 227 18.04 -21.11 7.87
N LEU A 228 17.99 -20.64 9.11
CA LEU A 228 16.78 -20.07 9.73
C LEU A 228 16.67 -18.58 9.34
N ARG A 229 15.51 -18.18 8.86
CA ARG A 229 15.21 -16.80 8.46
C ARG A 229 13.77 -16.44 8.81
N ALA A 230 13.49 -15.14 8.89
CA ALA A 230 12.11 -14.66 8.95
C ALA A 230 11.39 -15.03 7.65
N TYR A 231 10.26 -15.73 7.76
CA TYR A 231 9.47 -16.14 6.60
C TYR A 231 8.92 -14.92 5.85
N GLY A 232 8.88 -15.01 4.56
CA GLY A 232 8.43 -13.96 3.67
C GLY A 232 8.15 -14.51 2.27
N LEU A 233 8.38 -13.72 1.24
CA LEU A 233 8.12 -14.08 -0.15
C LEU A 233 9.42 -14.12 -0.98
N ASP A 234 9.50 -15.02 -1.95
CA ASP A 234 10.47 -14.90 -3.04
C ASP A 234 9.89 -14.01 -4.17
N CYS A 235 10.66 -13.81 -5.25
CA CYS A 235 10.25 -12.94 -6.35
C CYS A 235 8.95 -13.39 -7.00
N SER A 236 8.81 -14.66 -7.32
CA SER A 236 7.59 -15.21 -7.95
C SER A 236 6.42 -15.29 -6.97
N GLY A 237 6.68 -15.59 -5.70
CA GLY A 237 5.67 -15.56 -4.65
C GLY A 237 5.10 -14.17 -4.42
N PHE A 238 5.96 -13.13 -4.51
CA PHE A 238 5.53 -11.73 -4.45
C PHE A 238 4.59 -11.38 -5.60
N VAL A 239 4.93 -11.79 -6.83
CA VAL A 239 4.07 -11.56 -8.01
C VAL A 239 2.73 -12.26 -7.85
N THR A 240 2.74 -13.55 -7.48
CA THR A 240 1.52 -14.34 -7.27
C THR A 240 0.62 -13.69 -6.21
N TRP A 241 1.20 -13.32 -5.08
CA TRP A 241 0.47 -12.66 -3.99
C TRP A 241 -0.12 -11.32 -4.44
N ALA A 242 0.66 -10.50 -5.16
CA ALA A 242 0.20 -9.20 -5.64
C ALA A 242 -1.00 -9.33 -6.60
N VAL A 243 -0.97 -10.31 -7.49
CA VAL A 243 -2.09 -10.58 -8.41
C VAL A 243 -3.31 -11.07 -7.64
N ILE A 244 -3.16 -12.06 -6.75
CA ILE A 244 -4.26 -12.54 -5.89
C ILE A 244 -4.92 -11.38 -5.15
N ASN A 245 -4.11 -10.50 -4.58
CA ASN A 245 -4.61 -9.40 -3.76
C ASN A 245 -5.11 -8.20 -4.57
N GLY A 246 -4.56 -7.95 -5.75
CA GLY A 246 -5.10 -6.97 -6.68
C GLY A 246 -6.49 -7.35 -7.19
N TYR A 247 -6.72 -8.64 -7.40
CA TYR A 247 -8.03 -9.19 -7.82
C TYR A 247 -8.91 -9.63 -6.66
N GLN A 248 -8.39 -9.71 -5.43
CA GLN A 248 -9.07 -10.29 -4.26
C GLN A 248 -9.63 -11.69 -4.52
N ASP A 249 -8.89 -12.49 -5.28
CA ASP A 249 -9.31 -13.81 -5.73
C ASP A 249 -8.14 -14.81 -5.70
N GLN A 250 -8.21 -15.78 -4.79
CA GLN A 250 -7.19 -16.81 -4.65
C GLN A 250 -7.07 -17.72 -5.89
N SER A 251 -8.12 -17.83 -6.70
CA SER A 251 -8.07 -18.62 -7.95
C SER A 251 -7.08 -18.06 -8.97
N MET A 252 -6.68 -16.80 -8.80
CA MET A 252 -5.65 -16.17 -9.62
C MET A 252 -4.27 -16.83 -9.48
N GLN A 253 -4.01 -17.59 -8.43
CA GLN A 253 -2.81 -18.43 -8.34
C GLN A 253 -2.69 -19.36 -9.55
N ALA A 254 -3.78 -20.03 -9.89
CA ALA A 254 -3.78 -20.94 -11.04
C ALA A 254 -3.59 -20.21 -12.38
N ALA A 255 -4.06 -18.96 -12.47
CA ALA A 255 -3.92 -18.16 -13.67
C ALA A 255 -2.49 -17.60 -13.84
N VAL A 256 -1.87 -17.11 -12.75
CA VAL A 256 -0.53 -16.50 -12.83
C VAL A 256 0.61 -17.50 -12.67
N GLY A 257 0.36 -18.59 -11.96
CA GLY A 257 1.40 -19.55 -11.58
C GLY A 257 2.10 -19.19 -10.28
N ASP A 258 2.75 -20.17 -9.67
CA ASP A 258 3.37 -20.04 -8.34
C ASP A 258 4.91 -20.07 -8.37
N GLY A 259 5.48 -20.14 -9.53
CA GLY A 259 6.92 -20.11 -9.75
C GLY A 259 7.27 -19.39 -11.05
N THR A 260 8.52 -18.97 -11.18
CA THR A 260 8.99 -18.24 -12.37
C THR A 260 8.77 -18.99 -13.67
N SER A 261 8.94 -20.32 -13.69
CA SER A 261 8.71 -21.14 -14.88
C SER A 261 7.23 -21.14 -15.29
N GLU A 262 6.33 -21.34 -14.33
CA GLU A 262 4.89 -21.28 -14.61
C GLU A 262 4.44 -19.87 -15.03
N GLN A 263 4.94 -18.84 -14.36
CA GLN A 263 4.66 -17.45 -14.73
C GLN A 263 5.12 -17.16 -16.15
N TRP A 264 6.29 -17.66 -16.52
CA TRP A 264 6.81 -17.55 -17.88
C TRP A 264 5.93 -18.26 -18.92
N GLU A 265 5.54 -19.50 -18.64
CA GLU A 265 4.71 -20.29 -19.55
C GLU A 265 3.30 -19.71 -19.75
N LYS A 266 2.75 -19.09 -18.71
CA LYS A 266 1.40 -18.50 -18.71
C LYS A 266 1.38 -17.06 -19.21
N ALA A 267 2.54 -16.42 -19.32
CA ALA A 267 2.65 -15.03 -19.74
C ALA A 267 2.49 -14.88 -21.26
N ASN A 268 1.92 -13.74 -21.65
CA ASN A 268 1.92 -13.30 -23.04
C ASN A 268 3.13 -12.43 -23.31
N VAL A 269 3.87 -12.73 -24.36
CA VAL A 269 5.02 -11.92 -24.76
C VAL A 269 4.53 -10.62 -25.42
N VAL A 270 5.04 -9.50 -24.93
CA VAL A 270 4.84 -8.19 -25.57
C VAL A 270 6.19 -7.59 -25.96
N THR A 271 6.15 -6.66 -26.88
CA THR A 271 7.34 -5.86 -27.22
C THR A 271 7.60 -4.81 -26.15
N GLU A 272 8.82 -4.31 -26.06
CA GLU A 272 9.16 -3.20 -25.17
C GLU A 272 8.28 -1.96 -25.42
N ALA A 273 7.91 -1.72 -26.69
CA ALA A 273 7.05 -0.60 -27.07
C ALA A 273 5.59 -0.75 -26.59
N ASP A 274 5.14 -2.00 -26.40
CA ASP A 274 3.77 -2.30 -25.96
C ASP A 274 3.70 -2.59 -24.45
N ALA A 275 4.84 -2.55 -23.77
CA ALA A 275 4.89 -2.81 -22.33
C ALA A 275 4.14 -1.72 -21.54
N GLN A 276 3.38 -2.16 -20.56
CA GLN A 276 2.58 -1.28 -19.72
C GLN A 276 2.94 -1.47 -18.22
N PRO A 277 2.66 -0.48 -17.39
CA PRO A 277 2.78 -0.62 -15.94
C PRO A 277 2.05 -1.88 -15.44
N GLY A 278 2.72 -2.65 -14.56
CA GLY A 278 2.21 -3.94 -14.08
C GLY A 278 2.65 -5.14 -14.92
N ASP A 279 3.36 -4.93 -16.03
CA ASP A 279 4.02 -6.03 -16.72
C ASP A 279 5.27 -6.48 -15.98
N LEU A 280 5.63 -7.74 -16.17
CA LEU A 280 6.82 -8.33 -15.55
C LEU A 280 8.00 -8.27 -16.51
N VAL A 281 9.17 -7.95 -15.97
CA VAL A 281 10.44 -7.88 -16.71
C VAL A 281 11.42 -8.90 -16.16
#